data_98cc7c4ce9e40750473cfb7dcafabb1f
#
_entry.id   98cc7c4ce9e40750473cfb7dcafabb1f
#
_cell.length_a   1.000
_cell.length_b   1.000
_cell.length_c   1.000
_cell.angle_alpha   90.00
_cell.angle_beta   90.00
_cell.angle_gamma   90.00
#
_symmetry.space_group_name_H-M   'P 1'
#
loop_
_entity.id
_entity.type
_entity.pdbx_description
1 polymer ?
#
loop_
_entity_poly.entity_id
_entity_poly.type
_entity_poly.pdbx_seq_one_letter_code
_entity_poly.pdbx_strand_id
1 'polypeptide(L)'
;MAGEELMKICATGHRSMTKVTYMVKAEGDPKEVYENSKLHLPSPLMASGTLVGGQIESVEKAPYYVLDANGEWIEDREHVTLYFTATTETPSGEVMTTKVGDQEVRIGKTDYILKSEYIEFQGGTVVDVRWGE
;
A
#
# COMPACT_ATOMS: atom_id res chain seq x y z
N MET A 1 28.68 0.60 29.94
CA MET A 1 28.60 0.93 29.74
C MET A 1 28.16 1.24 29.28
N ALA A 2 28.29 1.12 29.25
CA ALA A 2 28.01 1.49 28.75
C ALA A 2 27.67 1.60 28.00
N GLY A 3 27.77 1.51 27.95
CA GLY A 3 27.62 1.82 27.19
C GLY A 3 27.12 1.45 26.50
N GLU A 4 27.02 1.20 26.69
CA GLU A 4 26.82 0.98 26.08
C GLU A 4 26.02 0.80 25.66
N GLU A 5 25.82 0.74 25.99
CA GLU A 5 25.31 0.83 25.54
C GLU A 5 24.86 1.16 24.90
N LEU A 6 25.16 1.20 24.77
CA LEU A 6 25.02 1.63 23.97
C LEU A 6 24.80 1.57 23.21
N MET A 7 24.90 1.43 23.31
CA MET A 7 24.95 1.53 22.47
C MET A 7 24.56 0.87 21.94
N LYS A 8 24.40 0.31 22.26
CA LYS A 8 24.17 -0.08 21.76
C LYS A 8 23.67 -0.26 21.10
N ILE A 9 23.60 -0.17 21.11
CA ILE A 9 23.22 -0.06 20.42
C ILE A 9 23.18 -0.08 19.68
N CYS A 10 23.50 0.05 19.63
CA CYS A 10 23.64 0.25 18.86
C CYS A 10 24.01 -0.28 18.31
N ALA A 11 24.23 0.20 18.93
CA ALA A 11 25.14 -0.33 18.04
C ALA A 11 25.05 -1.62 17.38
N THR A 12 24.87 -2.32 17.58
CA THR A 12 24.60 -3.60 17.00
C THR A 12 24.08 -3.58 15.57
N GLY A 13 24.40 -2.54 14.83
CA GLY A 13 23.82 -2.43 13.51
C GLY A 13 22.34 -2.15 13.55
N HIS A 14 21.83 -1.86 14.68
CA HIS A 14 20.44 -1.51 14.82
C HIS A 14 20.16 -0.20 14.12
N ARG A 15 19.15 -0.15 13.30
CA ARG A 15 18.84 1.05 12.55
C ARG A 15 17.49 1.57 12.93
N SER A 16 17.36 2.89 12.87
CA SER A 16 16.06 3.51 13.02
C SER A 16 15.18 3.14 11.83
N MET A 17 13.91 3.00 12.11
CA MET A 17 12.93 2.71 11.09
C MET A 17 12.00 3.91 10.97
N THR A 18 11.59 4.19 9.76
CA THR A 18 10.66 5.26 9.48
C THR A 18 9.35 4.64 9.01
N LYS A 19 8.25 5.10 9.59
CA LYS A 19 6.93 4.69 9.15
C LYS A 19 6.67 5.23 7.77
N VAL A 20 6.07 4.41 6.91
CA VAL A 20 5.68 4.80 5.56
C VAL A 20 4.20 4.57 5.42
N THR A 21 3.48 5.60 4.96
CA THR A 21 2.07 5.49 4.62
C THR A 21 1.95 5.71 3.12
N TYR A 22 1.32 4.78 2.42
CA TYR A 22 1.18 4.93 0.98
C TYR A 22 -0.21 4.54 0.53
N MET A 23 -0.60 5.05 -0.63
CA MET A 23 -1.94 4.85 -1.16
C MET A 23 -1.85 4.24 -2.54
N VAL A 24 -2.64 3.19 -2.76
CA VAL A 24 -2.69 2.48 -4.04
C VAL A 24 -4.09 2.62 -4.61
N LYS A 25 -4.15 3.04 -5.88
CA LYS A 25 -5.40 3.19 -6.61
C LYS A 25 -5.62 1.94 -7.46
N ALA A 26 -6.81 1.37 -7.35
CA ALA A 26 -7.21 0.20 -8.14
C ALA A 26 -8.50 0.54 -8.86
N GLU A 27 -8.46 0.59 -10.21
CA GLU A 27 -9.59 1.03 -11.00
C GLU A 27 -10.38 -0.13 -11.57
N GLY A 28 -11.70 0.06 -11.63
CA GLY A 28 -12.56 -0.88 -12.32
C GLY A 28 -12.81 -2.18 -11.57
N ASP A 29 -12.85 -2.11 -10.26
CA ASP A 29 -13.08 -3.29 -9.43
C ASP A 29 -14.58 -3.52 -9.24
N PRO A 30 -15.04 -4.78 -9.15
CA PRO A 30 -16.44 -5.03 -8.82
C PRO A 30 -16.81 -4.34 -7.53
N LYS A 31 -18.01 -3.77 -7.48
CA LYS A 31 -18.42 -2.96 -6.34
C LYS A 31 -18.44 -3.74 -5.02
N GLU A 32 -18.65 -5.05 -5.09
CA GLU A 32 -18.68 -5.89 -3.90
C GLU A 32 -17.33 -5.96 -3.20
N VAL A 33 -16.25 -5.71 -3.93
CA VAL A 33 -14.90 -5.80 -3.37
C VAL A 33 -14.70 -4.75 -2.27
N TYR A 34 -15.35 -3.59 -2.41
CA TYR A 34 -15.24 -2.54 -1.41
C TYR A 34 -15.71 -3.03 -0.03
N GLU A 35 -16.94 -3.54 0.05
CA GLU A 35 -17.49 -3.98 1.33
C GLU A 35 -16.73 -5.19 1.88
N ASN A 36 -16.39 -6.13 1.00
CA ASN A 36 -15.67 -7.32 1.43
C ASN A 36 -14.28 -6.97 1.94
N SER A 37 -13.61 -6.02 1.30
CA SER A 37 -12.29 -5.59 1.77
C SER A 37 -12.38 -4.93 3.15
N LYS A 38 -13.37 -4.08 3.34
CA LYS A 38 -13.54 -3.37 4.62
C LYS A 38 -13.69 -4.33 5.79
N LEU A 39 -14.34 -5.47 5.55
CA LEU A 39 -14.58 -6.43 6.64
C LEU A 39 -13.29 -7.04 7.17
N HIS A 40 -12.21 -6.99 6.40
CA HIS A 40 -10.96 -7.65 6.75
C HIS A 40 -9.82 -6.68 7.05
N LEU A 41 -10.14 -5.42 7.27
CA LEU A 41 -9.11 -4.43 7.61
C LEU A 41 -8.96 -4.27 9.12
N PRO A 42 -7.75 -4.05 9.62
CA PRO A 42 -6.50 -3.99 8.86
C PRO A 42 -6.04 -5.39 8.44
N SER A 43 -5.41 -5.47 7.27
CA SER A 43 -4.99 -6.75 6.71
C SER A 43 -3.48 -6.75 6.49
N PRO A 44 -2.74 -7.69 7.12
CA PRO A 44 -1.28 -7.70 7.03
C PRO A 44 -0.78 -7.91 5.62
N LEU A 45 0.24 -7.14 5.23
CA LEU A 45 0.83 -7.23 3.91
C LEU A 45 1.61 -8.52 3.73
N MET A 46 1.57 -9.05 2.51
CA MET A 46 2.23 -10.29 2.16
C MET A 46 2.97 -10.19 0.85
N ALA A 47 3.98 -11.02 0.69
CA ALA A 47 4.66 -11.22 -0.59
C ALA A 47 5.19 -12.64 -0.59
N SER A 48 4.99 -13.34 -1.73
CA SER A 48 5.51 -14.71 -1.92
C SER A 48 5.08 -15.66 -0.80
N GLY A 49 3.85 -15.49 -0.33
CA GLY A 49 3.28 -16.39 0.67
C GLY A 49 3.70 -16.13 2.10
N THR A 50 4.43 -15.05 2.37
CA THR A 50 4.87 -14.72 3.73
C THR A 50 4.49 -13.29 4.07
N LEU A 51 4.35 -13.02 5.36
CA LEU A 51 4.11 -11.67 5.84
C LEU A 51 5.41 -10.87 5.70
N VAL A 52 5.28 -9.63 5.23
CA VAL A 52 6.45 -8.79 4.97
C VAL A 52 6.48 -7.53 5.84
N GLY A 53 5.59 -7.44 6.82
CA GLY A 53 5.51 -6.27 7.67
C GLY A 53 4.59 -5.22 7.09
N GLY A 54 3.89 -4.51 7.97
CA GLY A 54 2.92 -3.52 7.54
C GLY A 54 1.56 -4.11 7.27
N GLN A 55 0.63 -3.25 6.91
CA GLN A 55 -0.75 -3.69 6.72
C GLN A 55 -1.52 -2.69 5.89
N ILE A 56 -2.61 -3.15 5.27
CA ILE A 56 -3.58 -2.27 4.65
C ILE A 56 -4.48 -1.76 5.76
N GLU A 57 -4.58 -0.44 5.88
CA GLU A 57 -5.31 0.19 6.98
C GLU A 57 -6.74 0.53 6.63
N SER A 58 -6.97 1.00 5.41
CA SER A 58 -8.28 1.49 5.03
C SER A 58 -8.49 1.37 3.54
N VAL A 59 -9.77 1.41 3.15
CA VAL A 59 -10.16 1.43 1.75
C VAL A 59 -11.29 2.45 1.58
N GLU A 60 -11.21 3.23 0.50
CA GLU A 60 -12.27 4.16 0.13
C GLU A 60 -12.63 3.92 -1.31
N LYS A 61 -13.86 4.28 -1.68
CA LYS A 61 -14.32 4.06 -3.03
C LYS A 61 -14.66 5.37 -3.72
N ALA A 62 -14.54 5.37 -5.03
CA ALA A 62 -14.92 6.48 -5.88
C ALA A 62 -15.60 5.91 -7.12
N PRO A 63 -16.36 6.73 -7.84
CA PRO A 63 -17.00 6.26 -9.06
C PRO A 63 -15.99 5.83 -10.11
N TYR A 64 -16.37 4.86 -10.93
CA TYR A 64 -15.57 4.43 -12.06
C TYR A 64 -16.32 4.80 -13.33
N TYR A 65 -15.63 5.41 -14.28
CA TYR A 65 -16.24 5.91 -15.51
C TYR A 65 -15.68 5.18 -16.71
N VAL A 66 -16.56 4.95 -17.68
CA VAL A 66 -16.17 4.32 -18.95
C VAL A 66 -16.72 5.17 -20.09
N LEU A 67 -16.08 5.03 -21.26
CA LEU A 67 -16.54 5.72 -22.46
C LEU A 67 -17.68 4.91 -23.08
N ASP A 68 -18.77 5.59 -23.41
CA ASP A 68 -19.87 4.92 -24.10
C ASP A 68 -19.64 4.95 -25.63
N ALA A 69 -20.59 4.44 -26.37
CA ALA A 69 -20.46 4.35 -27.82
C ALA A 69 -20.40 5.72 -28.49
N ASN A 70 -20.88 6.76 -27.82
CA ASN A 70 -20.87 8.12 -28.35
C ASN A 70 -19.64 8.91 -27.90
N GLY A 71 -18.71 8.27 -27.21
CA GLY A 71 -17.51 8.93 -26.73
C GLY A 71 -17.72 9.76 -25.48
N GLU A 72 -18.79 9.53 -24.76
CA GLU A 72 -19.07 10.24 -23.53
C GLU A 72 -18.72 9.39 -22.32
N TRP A 73 -18.24 10.04 -21.26
CA TRP A 73 -17.90 9.36 -20.01
C TRP A 73 -19.18 9.15 -19.21
N ILE A 74 -19.47 7.88 -18.89
CA ILE A 74 -20.60 7.53 -18.05
C ILE A 74 -20.12 6.70 -16.88
N GLU A 75 -20.85 6.78 -15.76
CA GLU A 75 -20.51 6.03 -14.57
C GLU A 75 -20.90 4.56 -14.75
N ASP A 76 -19.96 3.67 -14.47
CA ASP A 76 -20.21 2.23 -14.43
C ASP A 76 -20.65 1.88 -13.01
N ARG A 77 -21.92 1.55 -12.85
CA ARG A 77 -22.48 1.35 -11.50
C ARG A 77 -22.18 -0.02 -10.92
N GLU A 78 -21.61 -0.92 -11.71
CA GLU A 78 -21.23 -2.25 -11.23
C GLU A 78 -19.79 -2.31 -10.81
N HIS A 79 -19.00 -1.26 -11.09
CA HIS A 79 -17.59 -1.21 -10.77
C HIS A 79 -17.27 0.10 -10.07
N VAL A 80 -16.19 0.08 -9.33
CA VAL A 80 -15.74 1.26 -8.57
C VAL A 80 -14.23 1.38 -8.69
N THR A 81 -13.73 2.57 -8.38
CA THR A 81 -12.31 2.80 -8.16
C THR A 81 -12.06 2.74 -6.67
N LEU A 82 -11.05 1.96 -6.27
CA LEU A 82 -10.70 1.82 -4.86
C LEU A 82 -9.37 2.49 -4.57
N TYR A 83 -9.30 3.08 -3.39
CA TYR A 83 -8.07 3.67 -2.86
C TYR A 83 -7.74 2.98 -1.55
N PHE A 84 -6.64 2.23 -1.55
CA PHE A 84 -6.19 1.52 -0.37
C PHE A 84 -5.07 2.31 0.29
N THR A 85 -5.16 2.50 1.58
CA THR A 85 -4.09 3.12 2.36
C THR A 85 -3.40 2.02 3.15
N ALA A 86 -2.09 1.91 2.98
CA ALA A 86 -1.29 0.90 3.65
C ALA A 86 -0.16 1.56 4.40
N THR A 87 0.31 0.88 5.45
CA THR A 87 1.46 1.34 6.22
C THR A 87 2.51 0.25 6.26
N THR A 88 3.76 0.67 6.29
CA THR A 88 4.89 -0.23 6.45
C THR A 88 6.02 0.55 7.09
N GLU A 89 7.22 -0.02 7.14
CA GLU A 89 8.40 0.66 7.67
C GLU A 89 9.58 0.44 6.74
N THR A 90 10.47 1.43 6.72
CA THR A 90 11.69 1.33 5.94
C THR A 90 12.85 1.86 6.77
N PRO A 91 14.07 1.37 6.56
CA PRO A 91 15.23 1.94 7.26
C PRO A 91 15.39 3.41 6.94
N SER A 92 15.67 4.20 7.98
CA SER A 92 15.88 5.64 7.82
C SER A 92 17.23 5.90 7.14
N GLY A 93 17.31 6.95 6.35
CA GLY A 93 18.54 7.29 5.64
C GLY A 93 18.36 8.58 4.87
N GLU A 94 19.41 8.99 4.18
CA GLU A 94 19.35 10.21 3.38
C GLU A 94 18.43 10.06 2.18
N VAL A 95 18.39 8.87 1.61
CA VAL A 95 17.49 8.56 0.51
C VAL A 95 16.58 7.46 0.98
N MET A 96 15.30 7.75 1.01
CA MET A 96 14.32 6.78 1.47
C MET A 96 13.89 5.89 0.31
N THR A 97 14.06 4.60 0.49
CA THR A 97 13.60 3.62 -0.49
C THR A 97 12.77 2.59 0.27
N THR A 98 11.52 2.52 -0.07
CA THR A 98 10.59 1.60 0.59
C THR A 98 10.31 0.45 -0.34
N LYS A 99 10.43 -0.76 0.18
CA LYS A 99 10.08 -1.97 -0.56
C LYS A 99 9.07 -2.77 0.23
N VAL A 100 8.08 -3.29 -0.48
CA VAL A 100 7.17 -4.27 0.07
C VAL A 100 7.35 -5.52 -0.79
N GLY A 101 7.96 -6.55 -0.21
CA GLY A 101 8.42 -7.67 -1.01
C GLY A 101 9.49 -7.17 -2.00
N ASP A 102 9.27 -7.43 -3.28
CA ASP A 102 10.20 -7.03 -4.32
C ASP A 102 9.83 -5.72 -4.98
N GLN A 103 8.75 -5.10 -4.55
CA GLN A 103 8.23 -3.91 -5.23
C GLN A 103 8.65 -2.66 -4.49
N GLU A 104 9.19 -1.70 -5.22
CA GLU A 104 9.44 -0.38 -4.67
C GLU A 104 8.16 0.42 -4.64
N VAL A 105 7.99 1.17 -3.55
CA VAL A 105 6.81 2.02 -3.34
C VAL A 105 7.21 3.44 -3.67
N ARG A 106 6.76 3.93 -4.82
CA ARG A 106 7.01 5.30 -5.28
C ARG A 106 5.77 5.85 -5.93
N ILE A 107 5.56 7.15 -5.78
CA ILE A 107 4.45 7.82 -6.46
C ILE A 107 4.62 7.64 -7.96
N GLY A 108 3.56 7.17 -8.62
CA GLY A 108 3.60 6.92 -10.06
C GLY A 108 3.92 5.50 -10.46
N LYS A 109 4.29 4.65 -9.51
CA LYS A 109 4.56 3.25 -9.80
C LYS A 109 3.26 2.57 -10.27
N THR A 110 3.29 2.02 -11.48
CA THR A 110 2.16 1.30 -12.06
C THR A 110 2.40 -0.21 -11.94
N ASP A 111 1.37 -0.97 -12.25
CA ASP A 111 1.42 -2.43 -12.19
C ASP A 111 1.83 -2.92 -10.80
N TYR A 112 1.48 -2.14 -9.78
CA TYR A 112 1.78 -2.50 -8.41
C TYR A 112 0.83 -3.59 -7.96
N ILE A 113 1.38 -4.64 -7.35
CA ILE A 113 0.58 -5.72 -6.79
C ILE A 113 0.42 -5.44 -5.31
N LEU A 114 -0.80 -5.09 -4.91
CA LEU A 114 -1.13 -4.91 -3.51
C LEU A 114 -1.64 -6.23 -2.99
N LYS A 115 -0.93 -6.81 -2.02
CA LYS A 115 -1.27 -8.13 -1.55
C LYS A 115 -1.21 -8.17 -0.03
N SER A 116 -2.25 -8.72 0.56
CA SER A 116 -2.32 -8.92 1.98
C SER A 116 -2.94 -10.28 2.25
N GLU A 117 -3.16 -10.57 3.52
CA GLU A 117 -3.72 -11.86 3.91
C GLU A 117 -5.07 -12.15 3.25
N TYR A 118 -5.89 -11.11 3.05
CA TYR A 118 -7.23 -11.27 2.50
C TYR A 118 -7.46 -10.57 1.18
N ILE A 119 -6.55 -9.70 0.74
CA ILE A 119 -6.80 -8.78 -0.36
C ILE A 119 -5.67 -8.88 -1.37
N GLU A 120 -6.01 -8.93 -2.65
CA GLU A 120 -5.01 -8.89 -3.70
C GLU A 120 -5.54 -8.09 -4.88
N PHE A 121 -4.74 -7.10 -5.32
CA PHE A 121 -5.01 -6.33 -6.52
C PHE A 121 -3.76 -6.28 -7.37
N GLN A 122 -3.93 -6.56 -8.65
CA GLN A 122 -2.87 -6.40 -9.63
C GLN A 122 -3.17 -5.17 -10.46
N GLY A 123 -2.11 -4.57 -11.01
CA GLY A 123 -2.29 -3.40 -11.86
C GLY A 123 -2.63 -2.13 -11.10
N GLY A 124 -2.25 -2.05 -9.84
CA GLY A 124 -2.48 -0.85 -9.05
C GLY A 124 -1.51 0.25 -9.39
N THR A 125 -1.86 1.48 -9.01
CA THR A 125 -0.97 2.64 -9.15
C THR A 125 -0.76 3.24 -7.78
N VAL A 126 0.51 3.43 -7.40
CA VAL A 126 0.84 4.11 -6.17
C VAL A 126 0.67 5.61 -6.41
N VAL A 127 -0.28 6.22 -5.72
CA VAL A 127 -0.62 7.63 -5.96
C VAL A 127 -0.10 8.56 -4.88
N ASP A 128 0.30 8.04 -3.73
CA ASP A 128 0.85 8.88 -2.66
C ASP A 128 1.77 8.04 -1.79
N VAL A 129 2.84 8.66 -1.31
CA VAL A 129 3.79 8.03 -0.37
C VAL A 129 4.23 9.09 0.60
N ARG A 130 4.16 8.79 1.90
CA ARG A 130 4.58 9.71 2.95
C ARG A 130 5.47 8.97 3.94
N TRP A 131 6.61 9.57 4.24
CA TRP A 131 7.53 9.01 5.23
C TRP A 131 7.43 9.82 6.52
N GLY A 132 7.35 9.10 7.64
CA GLY A 132 7.41 9.74 8.95
C GLY A 132 6.07 10.16 9.51
N GLU A 133 4.99 9.72 8.92
CA GLU A 133 3.66 10.11 9.44
C GLU A 133 2.83 8.92 9.85
#